data_1ab81377beff5e8b2ba4b4e257b17029
#
_entry.id   1ab81377beff5e8b2ba4b4e257b17029
#
_cell.length_a   1.000
_cell.length_b   1.000
_cell.length_c   1.000
_cell.angle_alpha   90.00
_cell.angle_beta   90.00
_cell.angle_gamma   90.00
#
_symmetry.space_group_name_H-M   'P 1'
#
loop_
_entity.id
_entity.type
_entity.pdbx_description
1 polymer ?
#
loop_
_entity_poly.entity_id
_entity_poly.type
_entity_poly.pdbx_seq_one_letter_code
_entity_poly.pdbx_strand_id
1 'polypeptide(L)'
;SDNGFPKVEDSIEELLSITVKNHQSKQIVVFGVGDYTNSREDVHYVKCISEDELLEKFLKFWETHKPDVITGWNSKFYDLPYIIHRIKYLLGENEVKRLSIWKSVFKDSVYIQGKEHICYNINGLEQLDYLDLYRKFTYSAQESYRLDHIAFVELGERKDPNPYDTFREWYTNDFQSFIDYNIQDVEIVDRLEDKMKLIDLIMTMAYS
;
A
#
# COMPACT_ATOMS: atom_id res chain seq x y z
N SER A 1 4.21 20.24 4.84
CA SER A 1 4.10 19.63 6.18
C SER A 1 5.45 19.10 6.59
N ASP A 2 5.97 19.63 7.66
CA ASP A 2 7.39 19.57 8.00
C ASP A 2 7.93 18.20 8.45
N ASN A 3 7.22 17.11 8.40
CA ASN A 3 7.74 15.79 8.81
C ASN A 3 6.82 14.62 8.45
N GLY A 4 6.30 14.51 7.26
CA GLY A 4 5.43 13.37 7.02
C GLY A 4 5.05 13.16 5.57
N PHE A 5 4.42 12.05 5.35
CA PHE A 5 3.75 11.75 4.10
C PHE A 5 2.78 12.86 3.70
N PRO A 6 2.63 13.18 2.40
CA PRO A 6 1.68 14.17 1.92
C PRO A 6 0.27 13.82 2.39
N LYS A 7 -0.55 14.84 2.65
CA LYS A 7 -1.95 14.61 3.00
C LYS A 7 -2.68 14.01 1.81
N VAL A 8 -3.44 12.96 2.06
CA VAL A 8 -4.27 12.30 1.03
C VAL A 8 -5.23 13.29 0.37
N GLU A 9 -5.76 14.22 1.15
CA GLU A 9 -6.71 15.24 0.68
C GLU A 9 -6.12 16.15 -0.39
N ASP A 10 -4.84 16.46 -0.30
CA ASP A 10 -4.15 17.33 -1.24
C ASP A 10 -3.61 16.54 -2.44
N SER A 11 -3.15 15.29 -2.26
CA SER A 11 -2.56 14.38 -3.27
C SER A 11 -1.71 15.09 -4.33
N ILE A 12 -0.94 16.07 -3.89
CA ILE A 12 -0.23 17.02 -4.77
C ILE A 12 1.05 16.40 -5.32
N GLU A 13 1.68 15.51 -4.56
CA GLU A 13 2.94 14.90 -4.94
C GLU A 13 2.74 13.71 -5.87
N GLU A 14 3.65 13.56 -6.81
CA GLU A 14 3.64 12.48 -7.78
C GLU A 14 3.87 11.12 -7.10
N LEU A 15 3.17 10.09 -7.57
CA LEU A 15 3.46 8.71 -7.23
C LEU A 15 4.68 8.24 -8.02
N LEU A 16 5.73 7.91 -7.32
CA LEU A 16 6.99 7.45 -7.91
C LEU A 16 7.12 5.93 -7.92
N SER A 17 6.35 5.25 -7.06
CA SER A 17 6.37 3.79 -6.94
C SER A 17 5.06 3.26 -6.39
N ILE A 18 4.63 2.12 -6.92
CA ILE A 18 3.58 1.25 -6.34
C ILE A 18 4.17 -0.15 -6.24
N THR A 19 4.16 -0.71 -5.04
CA THR A 19 4.68 -2.05 -4.78
C THR A 19 3.55 -2.96 -4.31
N VAL A 20 3.43 -4.12 -4.94
CA VAL A 20 2.42 -5.14 -4.64
C VAL A 20 3.10 -6.48 -4.44
N LYS A 21 2.76 -7.18 -3.35
CA LYS A 21 3.18 -8.56 -3.12
C LYS A 21 1.97 -9.48 -3.12
N ASN A 22 2.06 -10.58 -3.85
CA ASN A 22 1.10 -11.65 -3.80
C ASN A 22 1.45 -12.59 -2.65
N HIS A 23 0.58 -12.72 -1.66
CA HIS A 23 0.81 -13.53 -0.46
C HIS A 23 0.97 -15.03 -0.78
N GLN A 24 0.23 -15.56 -1.74
CA GLN A 24 0.26 -16.98 -2.09
C GLN A 24 1.51 -17.36 -2.89
N SER A 25 1.81 -16.59 -3.94
CA SER A 25 2.97 -16.86 -4.81
C SER A 25 4.28 -16.29 -4.27
N LYS A 26 4.21 -15.36 -3.31
CA LYS A 26 5.34 -14.59 -2.78
C LYS A 26 6.04 -13.70 -3.81
N GLN A 27 5.45 -13.54 -5.00
CA GLN A 27 5.97 -12.66 -6.04
C GLN A 27 5.66 -11.20 -5.74
N ILE A 28 6.62 -10.34 -6.03
CA ILE A 28 6.52 -8.88 -5.84
C ILE A 28 6.59 -8.21 -7.20
N VAL A 29 5.68 -7.28 -7.44
CA VAL A 29 5.69 -6.41 -8.61
C VAL A 29 5.85 -4.98 -8.14
N VAL A 30 6.82 -4.28 -8.71
CA VAL A 30 7.09 -2.87 -8.42
C VAL A 30 6.93 -2.07 -9.69
N PHE A 31 6.03 -1.10 -9.67
CA PHE A 31 5.90 -0.08 -10.70
C PHE A 31 6.68 1.15 -10.24
N GLY A 32 7.65 1.61 -11.01
CA GLY A 32 8.50 2.72 -10.57
C GLY A 32 8.88 3.67 -11.69
N VAL A 33 8.91 4.97 -11.38
CA VAL A 33 9.35 6.03 -12.29
C VAL A 33 10.83 6.30 -12.03
N GLY A 34 11.69 5.47 -12.62
CA GLY A 34 13.14 5.59 -12.45
C GLY A 34 13.87 4.30 -12.76
N ASP A 35 15.19 4.36 -12.62
CA ASP A 35 16.06 3.21 -12.81
C ASP A 35 16.25 2.44 -11.51
N TYR A 36 16.01 1.15 -11.59
CA TYR A 36 16.22 0.21 -10.48
C TYR A 36 16.91 -1.03 -10.99
N THR A 37 18.01 -1.41 -10.34
CA THR A 37 18.72 -2.65 -10.63
C THR A 37 18.16 -3.77 -9.77
N ASN A 38 17.39 -4.66 -10.41
CA ASN A 38 16.80 -5.79 -9.71
C ASN A 38 17.77 -6.99 -9.73
N SER A 39 18.13 -7.48 -8.55
CA SER A 39 18.94 -8.68 -8.35
C SER A 39 18.14 -9.89 -7.83
N ARG A 40 16.82 -9.73 -7.63
CA ARG A 40 15.97 -10.74 -7.01
C ARG A 40 15.06 -11.39 -8.06
N GLU A 41 14.95 -12.71 -8.02
CA GLU A 41 14.08 -13.50 -8.91
C GLU A 41 12.59 -13.39 -8.55
N ASP A 42 12.28 -13.11 -7.27
CA ASP A 42 10.92 -12.96 -6.77
C ASP A 42 10.37 -11.55 -6.96
N VAL A 43 11.18 -10.60 -7.44
CA VAL A 43 10.80 -9.21 -7.71
C VAL A 43 10.74 -8.97 -9.21
N HIS A 44 9.64 -8.44 -9.68
CA HIS A 44 9.49 -7.95 -11.04
C HIS A 44 9.36 -6.42 -11.04
N TYR A 45 10.39 -5.73 -11.54
CA TYR A 45 10.38 -4.28 -11.64
C TYR A 45 9.86 -3.84 -13.02
N VAL A 46 8.80 -3.02 -13.00
CA VAL A 46 8.21 -2.42 -14.19
C VAL A 46 8.61 -0.96 -14.24
N LYS A 47 9.62 -0.67 -15.06
CA LYS A 47 10.06 0.72 -15.29
C LYS A 47 9.00 1.50 -16.06
N CYS A 48 8.68 2.68 -15.56
CA CYS A 48 7.79 3.66 -16.17
C CYS A 48 8.55 4.96 -16.42
N ILE A 49 8.17 5.70 -17.46
CA ILE A 49 8.79 6.98 -17.80
C ILE A 49 8.12 8.17 -17.14
N SER A 50 6.89 7.95 -16.65
CA SER A 50 6.05 8.99 -16.03
C SER A 50 5.03 8.36 -15.09
N GLU A 51 4.40 9.19 -14.25
CA GLU A 51 3.36 8.75 -13.31
C GLU A 51 2.10 8.24 -14.04
N ASP A 52 1.69 8.88 -15.11
CA ASP A 52 0.53 8.43 -15.90
C ASP A 52 0.76 7.05 -16.50
N GLU A 53 1.96 6.77 -17.02
CA GLU A 53 2.33 5.43 -17.47
C GLU A 53 2.34 4.42 -16.32
N LEU A 54 2.85 4.81 -15.15
CA LEU A 54 2.85 3.97 -13.94
C LEU A 54 1.44 3.59 -13.56
N LEU A 55 0.52 4.56 -13.47
CA LEU A 55 -0.87 4.32 -13.11
C LEU A 55 -1.59 3.47 -14.16
N GLU A 56 -1.35 3.69 -15.45
CA GLU A 56 -1.95 2.89 -16.52
C GLU A 56 -1.47 1.44 -16.49
N LYS A 57 -0.17 1.19 -16.29
CA LYS A 57 0.39 -0.16 -16.13
C LYS A 57 -0.11 -0.85 -14.87
N PHE A 58 -0.24 -0.09 -13.77
CA PHE A 58 -0.82 -0.60 -12.52
C PHE A 58 -2.28 -1.02 -12.72
N LEU A 59 -3.10 -0.19 -13.38
CA LEU A 59 -4.50 -0.53 -13.65
C LEU A 59 -4.64 -1.76 -14.55
N LYS A 60 -3.80 -1.92 -15.57
CA LYS A 60 -3.77 -3.14 -16.41
C LYS A 60 -3.41 -4.38 -15.61
N PHE A 61 -2.41 -4.27 -14.76
CA PHE A 61 -2.02 -5.34 -13.83
C PHE A 61 -3.20 -5.71 -12.91
N TRP A 62 -3.86 -4.72 -12.33
CA TRP A 62 -5.01 -4.91 -11.46
C TRP A 62 -6.18 -5.60 -12.16
N GLU A 63 -6.55 -5.14 -13.35
CA GLU A 63 -7.61 -5.74 -14.18
C GLU A 63 -7.30 -7.19 -14.59
N THR A 64 -6.03 -7.52 -14.76
CA THR A 64 -5.59 -8.87 -15.12
C THR A 64 -5.65 -9.82 -13.92
N HIS A 65 -5.20 -9.37 -12.75
CA HIS A 65 -5.10 -10.20 -11.55
C HIS A 65 -6.38 -10.27 -10.74
N LYS A 66 -7.25 -9.25 -10.83
CA LYS A 66 -8.56 -9.20 -10.16
C LYS A 66 -8.50 -9.66 -8.71
N PRO A 67 -7.78 -8.97 -7.83
CA PRO A 67 -7.65 -9.39 -6.44
C PRO A 67 -9.00 -9.40 -5.76
N ASP A 68 -9.27 -10.43 -4.96
CA ASP A 68 -10.47 -10.52 -4.11
C ASP A 68 -10.29 -9.81 -2.78
N VAL A 69 -9.06 -9.86 -2.25
CA VAL A 69 -8.68 -9.26 -0.97
C VAL A 69 -7.37 -8.48 -1.15
N ILE A 70 -7.33 -7.27 -0.62
CA ILE A 70 -6.11 -6.50 -0.47
C ILE A 70 -5.87 -6.13 0.99
N THR A 71 -4.62 -6.02 1.35
CA THR A 71 -4.16 -5.56 2.65
C THR A 71 -2.97 -4.63 2.51
N GLY A 72 -2.66 -3.95 3.58
CA GLY A 72 -1.50 -3.08 3.73
C GLY A 72 -1.52 -2.45 5.11
N TRP A 73 -0.51 -1.68 5.45
CA TRP A 73 -0.44 -0.97 6.72
C TRP A 73 -1.01 0.43 6.58
N ASN A 74 -2.21 0.66 7.09
CA ASN A 74 -2.98 1.90 6.92
C ASN A 74 -3.39 2.19 5.47
N SER A 75 -3.44 1.16 4.64
CA SER A 75 -3.70 1.28 3.20
C SER A 75 -5.10 1.79 2.87
N LYS A 76 -6.10 1.47 3.70
CA LYS A 76 -7.49 1.89 3.53
C LYS A 76 -7.66 3.41 3.56
N PHE A 77 -6.92 4.09 4.44
CA PHE A 77 -7.03 5.53 4.66
C PHE A 77 -5.90 6.34 4.05
N TYR A 78 -4.85 5.68 3.54
CA TYR A 78 -3.72 6.38 2.94
C TYR A 78 -3.42 5.92 1.51
N ASP A 79 -2.87 4.73 1.32
CA ASP A 79 -2.35 4.31 0.01
C ASP A 79 -3.43 4.27 -1.06
N LEU A 80 -4.55 3.61 -0.77
CA LEU A 80 -5.62 3.44 -1.75
C LEU A 80 -6.32 4.76 -2.10
N PRO A 81 -6.73 5.61 -1.14
CA PRO A 81 -7.25 6.94 -1.46
C PRO A 81 -6.26 7.79 -2.26
N TYR A 82 -4.97 7.74 -1.94
CA TYR A 82 -3.94 8.48 -2.66
C TYR A 82 -3.84 8.03 -4.12
N ILE A 83 -3.75 6.73 -4.37
CA ILE A 83 -3.74 6.17 -5.74
C ILE A 83 -5.01 6.58 -6.50
N ILE A 84 -6.18 6.48 -5.88
CA ILE A 84 -7.46 6.86 -6.50
C ILE A 84 -7.46 8.34 -6.88
N HIS A 85 -6.99 9.22 -6.01
CA HIS A 85 -6.93 10.65 -6.29
C HIS A 85 -5.98 10.96 -7.45
N ARG A 86 -4.82 10.28 -7.52
CA ARG A 86 -3.88 10.45 -8.63
C ARG A 86 -4.44 9.92 -9.95
N ILE A 87 -5.15 8.78 -9.92
CA ILE A 87 -5.85 8.26 -11.12
C ILE A 87 -6.89 9.28 -11.61
N LYS A 88 -7.72 9.81 -10.71
CA LYS A 88 -8.71 10.85 -11.07
C LYS A 88 -8.06 12.05 -11.72
N TYR A 89 -6.97 12.53 -11.14
CA TYR A 89 -6.29 13.74 -11.58
C TYR A 89 -5.60 13.57 -12.93
N LEU A 90 -4.90 12.46 -13.16
CA LEU A 90 -4.08 12.25 -14.36
C LEU A 90 -4.82 11.53 -15.48
N LEU A 91 -5.63 10.54 -15.16
CA LEU A 91 -6.29 9.67 -16.16
C LEU A 91 -7.79 9.96 -16.30
N GLY A 92 -8.37 10.62 -15.31
CA GLY A 92 -9.80 10.94 -15.29
C GLY A 92 -10.62 10.06 -14.34
N GLU A 93 -11.76 10.57 -13.92
CA GLU A 93 -12.61 9.95 -12.90
C GLU A 93 -13.17 8.57 -13.34
N ASN A 94 -13.44 8.39 -14.62
CA ASN A 94 -13.96 7.12 -15.12
C ASN A 94 -12.95 5.97 -15.02
N GLU A 95 -11.65 6.28 -15.03
CA GLU A 95 -10.59 5.27 -14.95
C GLU A 95 -10.49 4.61 -13.56
N VAL A 96 -10.97 5.30 -12.51
CA VAL A 96 -11.07 4.73 -11.16
C VAL A 96 -11.94 3.47 -11.12
N LYS A 97 -12.97 3.41 -11.96
CA LYS A 97 -13.88 2.26 -12.04
C LYS A 97 -13.19 0.96 -12.46
N ARG A 98 -11.99 1.05 -13.06
CA ARG A 98 -11.18 -0.11 -13.45
C ARG A 98 -10.66 -0.89 -12.24
N LEU A 99 -10.62 -0.29 -11.05
CA LEU A 99 -10.29 -0.97 -9.81
C LEU A 99 -11.36 -1.97 -9.36
N SER A 100 -12.60 -1.83 -9.84
CA SER A 100 -13.72 -2.71 -9.51
C SER A 100 -14.04 -3.65 -10.67
N ILE A 101 -14.21 -4.94 -10.37
CA ILE A 101 -14.71 -5.93 -11.36
C ILE A 101 -16.12 -5.59 -11.83
N TRP A 102 -16.90 -4.89 -11.01
CA TRP A 102 -18.27 -4.44 -11.32
C TRP A 102 -18.33 -2.96 -11.75
N LYS A 103 -17.19 -2.33 -11.99
CA LYS A 103 -17.08 -0.92 -12.40
C LYS A 103 -17.76 0.05 -11.42
N SER A 104 -17.75 -0.29 -10.14
CA SER A 104 -18.39 0.46 -9.06
C SER A 104 -17.40 0.78 -7.95
N VAL A 105 -17.03 2.05 -7.86
CA VAL A 105 -16.15 2.61 -6.82
C VAL A 105 -16.80 3.88 -6.30
N PHE A 106 -16.95 4.00 -4.99
CA PHE A 106 -17.54 5.19 -4.39
C PHE A 106 -16.80 5.61 -3.12
N LYS A 107 -16.77 6.92 -2.93
CA LYS A 107 -16.18 7.58 -1.77
C LYS A 107 -17.04 7.32 -0.54
N ASP A 108 -16.37 7.05 0.57
CA ASP A 108 -16.98 6.90 1.89
C ASP A 108 -16.12 7.64 2.93
N SER A 109 -16.62 7.81 4.13
CA SER A 109 -15.87 8.38 5.23
C SER A 109 -16.18 7.68 6.54
N VAL A 110 -15.16 7.59 7.39
CA VAL A 110 -15.26 7.01 8.74
C VAL A 110 -14.73 8.02 9.74
N TYR A 111 -15.48 8.20 10.83
CA TYR A 111 -15.03 9.03 11.94
C TYR A 111 -14.24 8.21 12.95
N ILE A 112 -12.96 8.53 13.11
CA ILE A 112 -12.06 7.90 14.08
C ILE A 112 -11.55 8.98 15.02
N GLN A 113 -11.80 8.83 16.32
CA GLN A 113 -11.39 9.79 17.35
C GLN A 113 -11.81 11.26 17.04
N GLY A 114 -13.02 11.43 16.48
CA GLY A 114 -13.55 12.76 16.15
C GLY A 114 -13.00 13.40 14.87
N LYS A 115 -12.16 12.69 14.11
CA LYS A 115 -11.66 13.13 12.79
C LYS A 115 -12.28 12.30 11.70
N GLU A 116 -12.67 12.97 10.61
CA GLU A 116 -13.12 12.32 9.39
C GLU A 116 -11.92 11.75 8.62
N HIS A 117 -12.04 10.50 8.23
CA HIS A 117 -11.07 9.82 7.36
C HIS A 117 -11.76 9.35 6.09
N ILE A 118 -11.24 9.80 4.95
CA ILE A 118 -11.76 9.40 3.64
C ILE A 118 -11.27 8.01 3.31
N CYS A 119 -12.18 7.18 2.81
CA CYS A 119 -11.89 5.88 2.23
C CYS A 119 -12.72 5.65 0.96
N TYR A 120 -12.47 4.55 0.28
CA TYR A 120 -13.21 4.19 -0.93
C TYR A 120 -13.68 2.75 -0.84
N ASN A 121 -14.95 2.53 -1.17
CA ASN A 121 -15.49 1.19 -1.35
C ASN A 121 -15.35 0.80 -2.82
N ILE A 122 -14.67 -0.33 -3.05
CA ILE A 122 -14.47 -0.91 -4.37
C ILE A 122 -15.30 -2.19 -4.41
N ASN A 123 -16.39 -2.19 -5.15
CA ASN A 123 -17.26 -3.36 -5.21
C ASN A 123 -16.55 -4.56 -5.85
N GLY A 124 -16.63 -5.70 -5.18
CA GLY A 124 -15.94 -6.93 -5.58
C GLY A 124 -14.53 -7.08 -5.02
N LEU A 125 -14.10 -6.17 -4.15
CA LEU A 125 -12.80 -6.20 -3.49
C LEU A 125 -12.99 -6.01 -1.98
N GLU A 126 -12.44 -6.90 -1.18
CA GLU A 126 -12.38 -6.75 0.27
C GLU A 126 -11.08 -6.06 0.69
N GLN A 127 -11.19 -5.01 1.48
CA GLN A 127 -10.05 -4.26 2.01
C GLN A 127 -9.87 -4.61 3.49
N LEU A 128 -8.87 -5.43 3.78
CA LEU A 128 -8.52 -5.83 5.14
C LEU A 128 -7.24 -5.09 5.56
N ASP A 129 -7.39 -3.87 6.07
CA ASP A 129 -6.25 -3.07 6.53
C ASP A 129 -5.57 -3.75 7.72
N TYR A 130 -4.29 -4.10 7.57
CA TYR A 130 -3.58 -4.88 8.56
C TYR A 130 -3.36 -4.13 9.88
N LEU A 131 -3.25 -2.80 9.85
CA LEU A 131 -3.20 -1.98 11.05
C LEU A 131 -4.49 -2.10 11.86
N ASP A 132 -5.65 -2.09 11.20
CA ASP A 132 -6.94 -2.26 11.86
C ASP A 132 -7.09 -3.65 12.46
N LEU A 133 -6.69 -4.68 11.72
CA LEU A 133 -6.69 -6.07 12.21
C LEU A 133 -5.76 -6.22 13.41
N TYR A 134 -4.56 -5.67 13.32
CA TYR A 134 -3.58 -5.71 14.40
C TYR A 134 -4.14 -5.08 15.68
N ARG A 135 -4.72 -3.88 15.60
CA ARG A 135 -5.34 -3.20 16.76
C ARG A 135 -6.51 -3.97 17.34
N LYS A 136 -7.31 -4.61 16.49
CA LYS A 136 -8.53 -5.31 16.89
C LYS A 136 -8.24 -6.64 17.60
N PHE A 137 -7.21 -7.36 17.14
CA PHE A 137 -6.94 -8.73 17.58
C PHE A 137 -5.72 -8.87 18.47
N THR A 138 -5.03 -7.78 18.84
CA THR A 138 -3.96 -7.78 19.82
C THR A 138 -4.43 -7.16 21.14
N TYR A 139 -4.14 -7.86 22.24
CA TYR A 139 -4.62 -7.44 23.58
C TYR A 139 -3.77 -6.35 24.21
N SER A 140 -2.51 -6.23 23.81
CA SER A 140 -1.58 -5.27 24.40
C SER A 140 -1.54 -4.00 23.57
N ALA A 141 -1.80 -2.86 24.20
CA ALA A 141 -1.56 -1.57 23.57
C ALA A 141 -0.07 -1.38 23.30
N GLN A 142 0.26 -0.86 22.13
CA GLN A 142 1.62 -0.57 21.73
C GLN A 142 1.95 0.91 21.94
N GLU A 143 3.22 1.20 22.23
CA GLU A 143 3.72 2.59 22.34
C GLU A 143 3.59 3.34 21.02
N SER A 144 3.74 2.61 19.92
CA SER A 144 3.61 3.13 18.55
C SER A 144 2.99 2.07 17.64
N TYR A 145 2.13 2.51 16.72
CA TYR A 145 1.54 1.66 15.68
C TYR A 145 2.17 1.90 14.31
N ARG A 146 3.36 2.47 14.27
CA ARG A 146 4.15 2.56 13.03
C ARG A 146 4.64 1.17 12.64
N LEU A 147 4.69 0.92 11.33
CA LEU A 147 5.07 -0.40 10.80
C LEU A 147 6.46 -0.84 11.27
N ASP A 148 7.43 0.07 11.33
CA ASP A 148 8.78 -0.20 11.83
C ASP A 148 8.79 -0.70 13.30
N HIS A 149 7.97 -0.06 14.15
CA HIS A 149 7.86 -0.47 15.56
C HIS A 149 7.19 -1.84 15.70
N ILE A 150 6.10 -2.06 14.99
CA ILE A 150 5.38 -3.35 15.04
C ILE A 150 6.21 -4.49 14.45
N ALA A 151 6.98 -4.22 13.37
CA ALA A 151 7.93 -5.19 12.84
C ALA A 151 8.97 -5.60 13.88
N PHE A 152 9.47 -4.65 14.65
CA PHE A 152 10.41 -4.95 15.73
C PHE A 152 9.76 -5.78 16.86
N VAL A 153 8.57 -5.36 17.32
CA VAL A 153 7.86 -6.06 18.40
C VAL A 153 7.47 -7.50 18.01
N GLU A 154 6.93 -7.67 16.82
CA GLU A 154 6.37 -8.96 16.39
C GLU A 154 7.39 -9.88 15.71
N LEU A 155 8.29 -9.33 14.91
CA LEU A 155 9.21 -10.10 14.07
C LEU A 155 10.67 -10.01 14.56
N GLY A 156 10.98 -9.09 15.49
CA GLY A 156 12.35 -8.80 15.88
C GLY A 156 13.16 -8.08 14.78
N GLU A 157 12.49 -7.63 13.73
CA GLU A 157 13.13 -6.97 12.59
C GLU A 157 13.19 -5.46 12.79
N ARG A 158 14.35 -4.87 12.49
CA ARG A 158 14.49 -3.42 12.43
C ARG A 158 14.47 -2.99 10.98
N LYS A 159 13.61 -2.03 10.68
CA LYS A 159 13.61 -1.37 9.39
C LYS A 159 14.76 -0.37 9.35
N ASP A 160 15.49 -0.36 8.25
CA ASP A 160 16.52 0.63 8.08
C ASP A 160 15.91 2.04 8.09
N PRO A 161 16.47 2.98 8.88
CA PRO A 161 15.94 4.33 8.91
C PRO A 161 16.14 5.00 7.56
N ASN A 162 15.24 5.94 7.24
CA ASN A 162 15.45 6.82 6.10
C ASN A 162 16.81 7.54 6.27
N PRO A 163 17.78 7.36 5.34
CA PRO A 163 19.08 8.00 5.44
C PRO A 163 19.06 9.49 5.08
N TYR A 164 17.93 10.02 4.64
CA TYR A 164 17.73 11.40 4.21
C TYR A 164 16.70 12.11 5.07
N ASP A 165 16.77 13.44 5.15
CA ASP A 165 15.84 14.23 5.96
C ASP A 165 14.41 14.21 5.41
N THR A 166 14.26 14.08 4.10
CA THR A 166 12.96 14.03 3.42
C THR A 166 12.88 12.86 2.43
N PHE A 167 11.68 12.38 2.17
CA PHE A 167 11.45 11.39 1.12
C PHE A 167 11.87 11.92 -0.26
N ARG A 168 11.68 13.21 -0.50
CA ARG A 168 12.06 13.86 -1.75
C ARG A 168 13.57 13.81 -1.99
N GLU A 169 14.36 14.10 -0.97
CA GLU A 169 15.81 13.94 -1.06
C GLU A 169 16.21 12.50 -1.30
N TRP A 170 15.52 11.57 -0.65
CA TRP A 170 15.79 10.16 -0.79
C TRP A 170 15.62 9.68 -2.23
N TYR A 171 14.41 9.79 -2.79
CA TYR A 171 14.18 9.29 -4.15
C TYR A 171 14.95 10.06 -5.22
N THR A 172 15.32 11.33 -4.96
CA THR A 172 16.10 12.12 -5.91
C THR A 172 17.57 11.68 -5.93
N ASN A 173 18.14 11.34 -4.78
CA ASN A 173 19.57 11.03 -4.64
C ASN A 173 19.86 9.52 -4.68
N ASP A 174 18.93 8.69 -4.24
CA ASP A 174 19.09 7.24 -4.14
C ASP A 174 17.76 6.51 -4.37
N PHE A 175 17.33 6.50 -5.62
CA PHE A 175 16.09 5.81 -6.03
C PHE A 175 16.16 4.30 -5.80
N GLN A 176 17.36 3.71 -5.89
CA GLN A 176 17.58 2.28 -5.64
C GLN A 176 17.15 1.90 -4.23
N SER A 177 17.70 2.57 -3.21
CA SER A 177 17.34 2.24 -1.83
C SER A 177 15.91 2.66 -1.46
N PHE A 178 15.36 3.67 -2.11
CA PHE A 178 13.96 4.03 -1.97
C PHE A 178 13.01 2.90 -2.42
N ILE A 179 13.30 2.26 -3.54
CA ILE A 179 12.54 1.08 -4.01
C ILE A 179 12.74 -0.10 -3.07
N ASP A 180 13.96 -0.38 -2.63
CA ASP A 180 14.23 -1.45 -1.66
C ASP A 180 13.44 -1.26 -0.35
N TYR A 181 13.32 -0.02 0.11
CA TYR A 181 12.50 0.32 1.27
C TYR A 181 11.00 0.03 1.03
N ASN A 182 10.46 0.36 -0.13
CA ASN A 182 9.08 0.07 -0.47
C ASN A 182 8.81 -1.45 -0.57
N ILE A 183 9.79 -2.21 -1.07
CA ILE A 183 9.72 -3.67 -1.09
C ILE A 183 9.71 -4.23 0.34
N GLN A 184 10.56 -3.72 1.21
CA GLN A 184 10.59 -4.13 2.63
C GLN A 184 9.25 -3.91 3.32
N ASP A 185 8.53 -2.82 3.01
CA ASP A 185 7.21 -2.54 3.60
C ASP A 185 6.18 -3.63 3.31
N VAL A 186 6.06 -4.07 2.07
CA VAL A 186 5.11 -5.14 1.71
C VAL A 186 5.56 -6.49 2.26
N GLU A 187 6.87 -6.74 2.36
CA GLU A 187 7.41 -7.95 2.95
C GLU A 187 7.15 -8.05 4.45
N ILE A 188 7.24 -6.95 5.17
CA ILE A 188 6.93 -6.91 6.60
C ILE A 188 5.46 -7.27 6.83
N VAL A 189 4.53 -6.69 6.09
CA VAL A 189 3.09 -7.01 6.23
C VAL A 189 2.83 -8.47 5.89
N ASP A 190 3.47 -9.01 4.85
CA ASP A 190 3.37 -10.42 4.48
C ASP A 190 3.88 -11.35 5.59
N ARG A 191 5.02 -11.03 6.22
CA ARG A 191 5.56 -11.81 7.35
C ARG A 191 4.73 -11.68 8.62
N LEU A 192 4.10 -10.51 8.86
CA LEU A 192 3.13 -10.37 9.94
C LEU A 192 1.95 -11.31 9.74
N GLU A 193 1.41 -11.40 8.52
CA GLU A 193 0.33 -12.34 8.22
C GLU A 193 0.79 -13.80 8.35
N ASP A 194 1.99 -14.14 7.88
CA ASP A 194 2.54 -15.50 8.05
C ASP A 194 2.62 -15.91 9.54
N LYS A 195 2.94 -14.97 10.43
CA LYS A 195 3.03 -15.20 11.88
C LYS A 195 1.66 -15.18 12.55
N MET A 196 0.87 -14.15 12.31
CA MET A 196 -0.32 -13.84 13.12
C MET A 196 -1.61 -14.42 12.56
N LYS A 197 -1.67 -14.68 11.24
CA LYS A 197 -2.83 -15.29 10.57
C LYS A 197 -4.15 -14.52 10.77
N LEU A 198 -4.11 -13.19 10.82
CA LEU A 198 -5.29 -12.37 11.09
C LEU A 198 -6.26 -12.33 9.91
N ILE A 199 -5.75 -12.31 8.68
CA ILE A 199 -6.59 -12.39 7.47
C ILE A 199 -7.22 -13.76 7.37
N ASP A 200 -6.46 -14.84 7.56
CA ASP A 200 -6.99 -16.21 7.60
C ASP A 200 -8.10 -16.36 8.64
N LEU A 201 -7.92 -15.76 9.83
CA LEU A 201 -8.93 -15.77 10.90
C LEU A 201 -10.23 -15.09 10.42
N ILE A 202 -10.15 -13.89 9.87
CA ILE A 202 -11.32 -13.13 9.38
C ILE A 202 -12.03 -13.89 8.28
N MET A 203 -11.28 -14.43 7.31
CA MET A 203 -11.86 -15.19 6.21
C MET A 203 -12.57 -16.44 6.70
N THR A 204 -11.99 -17.15 7.68
CA THR A 204 -12.62 -18.33 8.29
C THR A 204 -13.92 -17.95 9.00
N MET A 205 -13.94 -16.83 9.73
CA MET A 205 -15.15 -16.36 10.44
C MET A 205 -16.26 -15.92 9.48
N ALA A 206 -15.90 -15.40 8.31
CA ALA A 206 -16.89 -14.95 7.31
C ALA A 206 -17.58 -16.12 6.57
N TYR A 207 -16.95 -17.30 6.53
CA TYR A 207 -17.48 -18.49 5.85
C TYR A 207 -18.04 -19.57 6.80
N SER A 208 -17.98 -19.33 8.12
CA SER A 208 -18.59 -20.21 9.14
C SER A 208 -20.02 -19.78 9.48
#